data_c92d4aff9363fe565a097ab73ab44dba
#
_entry.id   c92d4aff9363fe565a097ab73ab44dba
#
_cell.length_a   1.000
_cell.length_b   1.000
_cell.length_c   1.000
_cell.angle_alpha   90.00
_cell.angle_beta   90.00
_cell.angle_gamma   90.00
#
_symmetry.space_group_name_H-M   'P 1'
#
loop_
_entity.id
_entity.type
_entity.pdbx_description
1 polymer ?
#
loop_
_entity_poly.entity_id
_entity_poly.type
_entity_poly.pdbx_seq_one_letter_code
_entity_poly.pdbx_strand_id
1 'polypeptide(L)'
;MSNKIEQEAKFYIRDLAALEERLDALGATRIQPRTLEKNLRFDTPDRRLSACYQALRLRQDRVCRLTFKDASDPLAQVSARRELEVEVSDLETAAAILNALGFEICVRYEKYRAAYRMGEVEVSLDEMPFGDFCEIEGPNPASIEQAAEMLGLDWNARSKLSYLVLFAELKRNLGLEISDLTFEAFEQLQISARDLGLSAADSIS
;
A
#
# COMPACT_ATOMS: atom_id res chain seq x y z
N MET A 1 5.19 20.97 -10.77
CA MET A 1 5.23 19.49 -10.78
C MET A 1 5.97 19.05 -9.53
N SER A 2 5.29 18.44 -8.60
CA SER A 2 5.91 17.95 -7.36
C SER A 2 6.75 16.71 -7.70
N ASN A 3 8.06 16.84 -7.66
CA ASN A 3 9.01 15.73 -7.78
C ASN A 3 9.24 15.19 -6.35
N LYS A 4 8.17 14.68 -5.71
CA LYS A 4 8.21 14.20 -4.33
C LYS A 4 8.86 12.81 -4.31
N ILE A 5 9.87 12.62 -3.48
CA ILE A 5 10.35 11.29 -3.12
C ILE A 5 9.48 10.83 -1.96
N GLU A 6 8.66 9.84 -2.20
CA GLU A 6 7.85 9.16 -1.19
C GLU A 6 8.75 8.19 -0.42
N GLN A 7 8.74 8.29 0.90
CA GLN A 7 9.45 7.38 1.80
C GLN A 7 8.45 6.77 2.76
N GLU A 8 8.34 5.45 2.77
CA GLU A 8 7.35 4.72 3.56
C GLU A 8 7.92 3.44 4.17
N ALA A 9 7.42 3.06 5.34
CA ALA A 9 7.57 1.74 5.93
C ALA A 9 6.19 1.11 6.13
N LYS A 10 6.11 -0.20 5.92
CA LYS A 10 4.87 -0.99 6.04
C LYS A 10 5.04 -2.05 7.12
N PHE A 11 4.00 -2.24 7.95
CA PHE A 11 3.95 -3.19 9.05
C PHE A 11 2.70 -4.04 8.95
N TYR A 12 2.82 -5.36 9.13
CA TYR A 12 1.65 -6.22 9.32
C TYR A 12 1.13 -6.08 10.75
N ILE A 13 -0.17 -5.90 10.90
CA ILE A 13 -0.84 -5.61 12.18
C ILE A 13 -1.86 -6.71 12.48
N ARG A 14 -1.95 -7.13 13.74
CA ARG A 14 -2.96 -8.09 14.23
C ARG A 14 -4.20 -7.40 14.75
N ASP A 15 -4.01 -6.27 15.41
CA ASP A 15 -5.10 -5.51 16.04
C ASP A 15 -5.08 -4.05 15.58
N LEU A 16 -5.75 -3.83 14.44
CA LEU A 16 -5.85 -2.50 13.83
C LEU A 16 -6.65 -1.53 14.72
N ALA A 17 -7.63 -2.05 15.49
CA ALA A 17 -8.43 -1.23 16.39
C ALA A 17 -7.60 -0.68 17.55
N ALA A 18 -6.76 -1.53 18.17
CA ALA A 18 -5.83 -1.08 19.22
C ALA A 18 -4.82 -0.06 18.70
N LEU A 19 -4.38 -0.20 17.45
CA LEU A 19 -3.49 0.78 16.83
C LEU A 19 -4.19 2.11 16.55
N GLU A 20 -5.46 2.09 16.14
CA GLU A 20 -6.29 3.29 15.97
C GLU A 20 -6.49 4.02 17.30
N GLU A 21 -6.82 3.31 18.39
CA GLU A 21 -6.92 3.88 19.74
C GLU A 21 -5.59 4.53 20.19
N ARG A 22 -4.46 3.94 19.83
CA ARG A 22 -3.14 4.49 20.15
C ARG A 22 -2.84 5.77 19.37
N LEU A 23 -3.22 5.83 18.09
CA LEU A 23 -3.14 7.07 17.29
C LEU A 23 -3.95 8.20 17.93
N ASP A 24 -5.18 7.90 18.38
CA ASP A 24 -6.04 8.88 19.05
C ASP A 24 -5.42 9.33 20.38
N ALA A 25 -4.87 8.41 21.19
CA ALA A 25 -4.20 8.73 22.45
C ALA A 25 -2.94 9.60 22.27
N LEU A 26 -2.25 9.45 21.12
CA LEU A 26 -1.09 10.28 20.74
C LEU A 26 -1.49 11.63 20.14
N GLY A 27 -2.78 11.92 20.00
CA GLY A 27 -3.30 13.16 19.43
C GLY A 27 -3.15 13.26 17.91
N ALA A 28 -3.05 12.15 17.21
CA ALA A 28 -3.02 12.15 15.76
C ALA A 28 -4.34 12.67 15.18
N THR A 29 -4.28 13.45 14.11
CA THR A 29 -5.47 13.99 13.46
C THR A 29 -5.88 13.10 12.31
N ARG A 30 -7.11 12.57 12.33
CA ARG A 30 -7.66 11.81 11.21
C ARG A 30 -7.87 12.74 10.01
N ILE A 31 -7.14 12.48 8.92
CA ILE A 31 -7.21 13.24 7.66
C ILE A 31 -8.06 12.54 6.60
N GLN A 32 -8.21 11.21 6.71
CA GLN A 32 -9.10 10.42 5.86
C GLN A 32 -9.84 9.38 6.70
N PRO A 33 -11.20 9.36 6.71
CA PRO A 33 -11.95 8.28 7.34
C PRO A 33 -11.77 6.99 6.53
N ARG A 34 -12.08 5.84 7.17
CA ARG A 34 -12.09 4.53 6.53
C ARG A 34 -12.85 4.59 5.21
N THR A 35 -12.15 4.44 4.11
CA THR A 35 -12.68 4.60 2.74
C THR A 35 -12.23 3.42 1.89
N LEU A 36 -13.16 2.86 1.11
CA LEU A 36 -12.82 1.83 0.12
C LEU A 36 -12.03 2.46 -1.02
N GLU A 37 -10.84 1.94 -1.28
CA GLU A 37 -10.02 2.25 -2.45
C GLU A 37 -10.09 1.10 -3.45
N LYS A 38 -10.47 1.42 -4.69
CA LYS A 38 -10.40 0.51 -5.83
C LYS A 38 -9.25 0.92 -6.73
N ASN A 39 -8.40 -0.02 -7.08
CA ASN A 39 -7.19 0.23 -7.81
C ASN A 39 -7.11 -0.64 -9.07
N LEU A 40 -6.74 -0.03 -10.18
CA LEU A 40 -6.42 -0.67 -11.45
C LEU A 40 -4.92 -0.51 -11.70
N ARG A 41 -4.19 -1.61 -11.71
CA ARG A 41 -2.77 -1.64 -12.03
C ARG A 41 -2.60 -1.89 -13.52
N PHE A 42 -1.85 -1.04 -14.19
CA PHE A 42 -1.57 -1.15 -15.62
C PHE A 42 -0.13 -1.56 -15.89
N ASP A 43 0.05 -2.31 -16.98
CA ASP A 43 1.36 -2.63 -17.55
C ASP A 43 1.23 -2.77 -19.06
N THR A 44 2.36 -2.85 -19.76
CA THR A 44 2.40 -3.27 -21.16
C THR A 44 2.18 -4.79 -21.26
N PRO A 45 1.74 -5.34 -22.41
CA PRO A 45 1.56 -6.79 -22.60
C PRO A 45 2.83 -7.60 -22.25
N ASP A 46 4.01 -7.05 -22.53
CA ASP A 46 5.32 -7.64 -22.22
C ASP A 46 5.81 -7.37 -20.79
N ARG A 47 4.95 -6.78 -19.92
CA ARG A 47 5.24 -6.51 -18.50
C ARG A 47 6.47 -5.63 -18.26
N ARG A 48 6.75 -4.68 -19.13
CA ARG A 48 7.92 -3.83 -19.06
C ARG A 48 7.98 -2.96 -17.80
N LEU A 49 6.86 -2.39 -17.35
CA LEU A 49 6.86 -1.59 -16.13
C LEU A 49 7.22 -2.44 -14.91
N SER A 50 6.60 -3.61 -14.77
CA SER A 50 6.91 -4.55 -13.68
C SER A 50 8.35 -5.04 -13.74
N ALA A 51 8.88 -5.34 -14.93
CA ALA A 51 10.29 -5.74 -15.12
C ALA A 51 11.28 -4.63 -14.71
N CYS A 52 10.85 -3.36 -14.81
CA CYS A 52 11.62 -2.20 -14.36
C CYS A 52 11.27 -1.75 -12.92
N TYR A 53 10.51 -2.52 -12.16
CA TYR A 53 10.04 -2.17 -10.81
C TYR A 53 9.22 -0.87 -10.76
N GLN A 54 8.61 -0.48 -11.87
CA GLN A 54 7.77 0.69 -12.01
C GLN A 54 6.30 0.36 -11.82
N ALA A 55 5.49 1.37 -11.49
CA ALA A 55 4.06 1.23 -11.23
C ALA A 55 3.25 2.28 -11.97
N LEU A 56 2.25 1.87 -12.75
CA LEU A 56 1.22 2.73 -13.32
C LEU A 56 -0.14 2.29 -12.76
N ARG A 57 -0.86 3.20 -12.11
CA ARG A 57 -2.07 2.89 -11.36
C ARG A 57 -3.14 3.96 -11.53
N LEU A 58 -4.39 3.55 -11.76
CA LEU A 58 -5.55 4.36 -11.49
C LEU A 58 -6.16 3.94 -10.15
N ARG A 59 -6.39 4.90 -9.25
CA ARG A 59 -7.04 4.70 -7.95
C ARG A 59 -8.32 5.49 -7.90
N GLN A 60 -9.38 4.88 -7.41
CA GLN A 60 -10.63 5.53 -7.07
C GLN A 60 -10.93 5.34 -5.60
N ASP A 61 -11.00 6.46 -4.88
CA ASP A 61 -11.54 6.58 -3.55
C ASP A 61 -12.63 7.68 -3.55
N ARG A 62 -12.40 8.82 -2.95
CA ARG A 62 -13.24 10.03 -3.05
C ARG A 62 -13.03 10.81 -4.34
N VAL A 63 -11.84 10.65 -4.92
CA VAL A 63 -11.41 11.24 -6.18
C VAL A 63 -10.74 10.15 -7.00
N CYS A 64 -10.58 10.38 -8.30
CA CYS A 64 -9.82 9.45 -9.15
C CYS A 64 -8.42 10.02 -9.42
N ARG A 65 -7.38 9.18 -9.25
CA ARG A 65 -5.98 9.57 -9.46
C ARG A 65 -5.25 8.61 -10.36
N LEU A 66 -4.50 9.18 -11.29
CA LEU A 66 -3.49 8.45 -12.07
C LEU A 66 -2.13 8.68 -11.43
N THR A 67 -1.49 7.59 -11.03
CA THR A 67 -0.20 7.61 -10.34
C THR A 67 0.83 6.79 -11.12
N PHE A 68 2.01 7.35 -11.34
CA PHE A 68 3.19 6.62 -11.78
C PHE A 68 4.23 6.64 -10.66
N LYS A 69 4.74 5.46 -10.29
CA LYS A 69 5.82 5.30 -9.32
C LYS A 69 7.04 4.70 -10.02
N ASP A 70 8.19 5.32 -9.81
CA ASP A 70 9.47 4.83 -10.34
C ASP A 70 9.99 3.64 -9.52
N ALA A 71 11.09 3.04 -9.94
CA ALA A 71 11.77 1.98 -9.20
C ALA A 71 12.20 2.49 -7.80
N SER A 72 12.06 1.64 -6.80
CA SER A 72 12.58 1.91 -5.45
C SER A 72 14.08 1.60 -5.37
N ASP A 73 14.82 2.35 -4.55
CA ASP A 73 16.21 2.01 -4.21
C ASP A 73 16.21 0.75 -3.32
N PRO A 74 16.80 -0.38 -3.77
CA PRO A 74 16.81 -1.62 -3.00
C PRO A 74 17.67 -1.53 -1.74
N LEU A 75 18.62 -0.58 -1.66
CA LEU A 75 19.53 -0.37 -0.53
C LEU A 75 18.95 0.57 0.55
N ALA A 76 17.87 1.28 0.26
CA ALA A 76 17.24 2.18 1.22
C ALA A 76 16.66 1.41 2.43
N GLN A 77 16.69 2.03 3.62
CA GLN A 77 16.11 1.45 4.84
C GLN A 77 14.58 1.35 4.77
N VAL A 78 13.94 2.24 4.02
CA VAL A 78 12.50 2.30 3.75
C VAL A 78 12.28 2.29 2.24
N SER A 79 11.03 2.04 1.77
CA SER A 79 10.69 2.23 0.36
C SER A 79 10.82 3.71 0.00
N ALA A 80 11.66 4.03 -0.97
CA ALA A 80 11.90 5.40 -1.43
C ALA A 80 11.87 5.44 -2.95
N ARG A 81 10.91 6.20 -3.53
CA ARG A 81 10.75 6.28 -4.98
C ARG A 81 10.11 7.59 -5.42
N ARG A 82 10.45 8.02 -6.63
CA ARG A 82 9.79 9.15 -7.27
C ARG A 82 8.35 8.80 -7.61
N GLU A 83 7.42 9.69 -7.27
CA GLU A 83 6.01 9.57 -7.61
C GLU A 83 5.55 10.77 -8.44
N LEU A 84 4.76 10.48 -9.49
CA LEU A 84 4.02 11.46 -10.28
C LEU A 84 2.55 11.13 -10.15
N GLU A 85 1.75 12.07 -9.65
CA GLU A 85 0.32 11.89 -9.46
C GLU A 85 -0.47 13.06 -10.03
N VAL A 86 -1.62 12.75 -10.63
CA VAL A 86 -2.58 13.74 -11.13
C VAL A 86 -4.00 13.25 -10.88
N GLU A 87 -4.90 14.16 -10.52
CA GLU A 87 -6.33 13.87 -10.45
C GLU A 87 -6.91 13.80 -11.86
N VAL A 88 -7.77 12.81 -12.09
CA VAL A 88 -8.54 12.63 -13.34
C VAL A 88 -10.03 12.67 -13.00
N SER A 89 -10.83 13.21 -13.91
CA SER A 89 -12.27 13.41 -13.66
C SER A 89 -13.09 12.13 -13.77
N ASP A 90 -12.59 11.12 -14.51
CA ASP A 90 -13.33 9.91 -14.81
C ASP A 90 -12.40 8.70 -14.95
N LEU A 91 -12.67 7.65 -14.16
CA LEU A 91 -11.86 6.43 -14.12
C LEU A 91 -11.90 5.65 -15.43
N GLU A 92 -13.10 5.51 -16.00
CA GLU A 92 -13.33 4.67 -17.18
C GLU A 92 -12.69 5.29 -18.41
N THR A 93 -12.85 6.60 -18.59
CA THR A 93 -12.21 7.34 -19.69
C THR A 93 -10.69 7.30 -19.55
N ALA A 94 -10.14 7.49 -18.34
CA ALA A 94 -8.70 7.42 -18.11
C ALA A 94 -8.16 6.01 -18.39
N ALA A 95 -8.88 4.96 -17.99
CA ALA A 95 -8.53 3.57 -18.30
C ALA A 95 -8.58 3.29 -19.81
N ALA A 96 -9.61 3.81 -20.51
CA ALA A 96 -9.73 3.68 -21.97
C ALA A 96 -8.57 4.37 -22.70
N ILE A 97 -8.14 5.55 -22.24
CA ILE A 97 -6.97 6.24 -22.80
C ILE A 97 -5.70 5.40 -22.61
N LEU A 98 -5.47 4.84 -21.40
CA LEU A 98 -4.32 3.98 -21.14
C LEU A 98 -4.33 2.73 -22.03
N ASN A 99 -5.50 2.10 -22.22
CA ASN A 99 -5.65 0.97 -23.13
C ASN A 99 -5.34 1.36 -24.58
N ALA A 100 -5.82 2.53 -25.05
CA ALA A 100 -5.51 3.03 -26.39
C ALA A 100 -4.02 3.32 -26.60
N LEU A 101 -3.30 3.63 -25.52
CA LEU A 101 -1.84 3.82 -25.50
C LEU A 101 -1.05 2.49 -25.38
N GLY A 102 -1.74 1.34 -25.33
CA GLY A 102 -1.14 0.01 -25.31
C GLY A 102 -0.85 -0.53 -23.91
N PHE A 103 -1.40 0.09 -22.85
CA PHE A 103 -1.37 -0.48 -21.50
C PHE A 103 -2.59 -1.35 -21.25
N GLU A 104 -2.43 -2.42 -20.50
CA GLU A 104 -3.50 -3.34 -20.10
C GLU A 104 -3.64 -3.39 -18.58
N ILE A 105 -4.86 -3.60 -18.08
CA ILE A 105 -5.06 -3.87 -16.66
C ILE A 105 -4.48 -5.24 -16.34
N CYS A 106 -3.45 -5.27 -15.49
CA CYS A 106 -2.78 -6.51 -15.10
C CYS A 106 -3.25 -7.06 -13.75
N VAL A 107 -3.72 -6.20 -12.85
CA VAL A 107 -4.29 -6.58 -11.54
C VAL A 107 -5.30 -5.53 -11.10
N ARG A 108 -6.44 -5.98 -10.57
CA ARG A 108 -7.35 -5.16 -9.77
C ARG A 108 -7.11 -5.45 -8.30
N TYR A 109 -7.09 -4.43 -7.47
CA TYR A 109 -7.00 -4.64 -6.03
C TYR A 109 -7.81 -3.61 -5.24
N GLU A 110 -8.25 -4.04 -4.08
CA GLU A 110 -9.08 -3.25 -3.18
C GLU A 110 -8.45 -3.22 -1.80
N LYS A 111 -8.70 -2.14 -1.07
CA LYS A 111 -8.43 -2.03 0.36
C LYS A 111 -9.38 -1.01 1.00
N TYR A 112 -9.62 -1.13 2.28
CA TYR A 112 -10.08 0.01 3.05
C TYR A 112 -8.88 0.74 3.64
N ARG A 113 -8.92 2.08 3.60
CA ARG A 113 -7.88 2.93 4.18
C ARG A 113 -8.48 4.01 5.07
N ALA A 114 -7.93 4.14 6.28
CA ALA A 114 -8.04 5.36 7.09
C ALA A 114 -6.64 6.00 7.17
N ALA A 115 -6.55 7.34 7.20
CA ALA A 115 -5.27 8.03 7.28
C ALA A 115 -5.27 9.09 8.38
N TYR A 116 -4.12 9.22 9.04
CA TYR A 116 -3.89 10.09 10.18
C TYR A 116 -2.62 10.92 9.97
N ARG A 117 -2.64 12.17 10.45
CA ARG A 117 -1.47 13.03 10.55
C ARG A 117 -0.94 12.99 11.99
N MET A 118 0.31 12.57 12.15
CA MET A 118 1.01 12.58 13.42
C MET A 118 2.34 13.35 13.27
N GLY A 119 2.33 14.64 13.63
CA GLY A 119 3.46 15.52 13.37
C GLY A 119 3.78 15.65 11.88
N GLU A 120 4.99 15.27 11.48
CA GLU A 120 5.47 15.35 10.10
C GLU A 120 5.13 14.10 9.27
N VAL A 121 4.66 13.02 9.92
CA VAL A 121 4.36 11.76 9.25
C VAL A 121 2.87 11.60 8.97
N GLU A 122 2.57 10.82 7.95
CA GLU A 122 1.24 10.31 7.69
C GLU A 122 1.21 8.81 8.01
N VAL A 123 0.22 8.39 8.78
CA VAL A 123 -0.01 7.01 9.18
C VAL A 123 -1.28 6.52 8.53
N SER A 124 -1.19 5.51 7.69
CA SER A 124 -2.33 4.87 7.05
C SER A 124 -2.60 3.50 7.68
N LEU A 125 -3.86 3.26 8.02
CA LEU A 125 -4.37 1.96 8.45
C LEU A 125 -5.06 1.32 7.25
N ASP A 126 -4.51 0.23 6.75
CA ASP A 126 -4.96 -0.47 5.55
C ASP A 126 -5.52 -1.85 5.90
N GLU A 127 -6.78 -2.09 5.58
CA GLU A 127 -7.39 -3.42 5.58
C GLU A 127 -7.29 -3.98 4.17
N MET A 128 -6.45 -4.99 3.98
CA MET A 128 -6.28 -5.69 2.71
C MET A 128 -7.06 -7.01 2.74
N PRO A 129 -7.43 -7.60 1.59
CA PRO A 129 -8.07 -8.92 1.55
C PRO A 129 -7.29 -10.03 2.25
N PHE A 130 -5.96 -9.87 2.42
CA PHE A 130 -5.08 -10.85 3.04
C PHE A 130 -4.54 -10.44 4.43
N GLY A 131 -5.09 -9.41 5.05
CA GLY A 131 -4.73 -8.97 6.40
C GLY A 131 -4.55 -7.46 6.52
N ASP A 132 -4.26 -7.01 7.72
CA ASP A 132 -4.23 -5.60 8.09
C ASP A 132 -2.81 -5.07 8.16
N PHE A 133 -2.65 -3.79 7.80
CA PHE A 133 -1.35 -3.14 7.71
C PHE A 133 -1.39 -1.71 8.24
N CYS A 134 -0.24 -1.28 8.72
CA CYS A 134 0.06 0.13 8.97
C CYS A 134 1.15 0.57 7.99
N GLU A 135 0.91 1.63 7.23
CA GLU A 135 1.93 2.33 6.45
C GLU A 135 2.26 3.66 7.13
N ILE A 136 3.54 3.96 7.31
CA ILE A 136 4.02 5.24 7.83
C ILE A 136 4.83 5.91 6.73
N GLU A 137 4.34 7.03 6.23
CA GLU A 137 5.03 7.89 5.26
C GLU A 137 5.62 9.11 5.97
N GLY A 138 6.88 9.46 5.65
CA GLY A 138 7.54 10.59 6.27
C GLY A 138 8.66 11.19 5.42
N PRO A 139 9.21 12.34 5.86
CA PRO A 139 10.25 13.06 5.12
C PRO A 139 11.59 12.33 5.11
N ASN A 140 11.84 11.44 6.06
CA ASN A 140 13.08 10.69 6.19
C ASN A 140 12.88 9.42 7.03
N PRO A 141 13.81 8.42 6.95
CA PRO A 141 13.69 7.18 7.70
C PRO A 141 13.63 7.37 9.22
N ALA A 142 14.32 8.35 9.79
CA ALA A 142 14.35 8.57 11.23
C ALA A 142 12.99 9.01 11.80
N SER A 143 12.27 9.90 11.08
CA SER A 143 10.92 10.31 11.50
C SER A 143 9.90 9.16 11.37
N ILE A 144 10.08 8.27 10.39
CA ILE A 144 9.25 7.07 10.22
C ILE A 144 9.52 6.07 11.36
N GLU A 145 10.79 5.82 11.70
CA GLU A 145 11.19 4.95 12.80
C GLU A 145 10.68 5.45 14.15
N GLN A 146 10.85 6.75 14.43
CA GLN A 146 10.33 7.38 15.64
C GLN A 146 8.80 7.23 15.76
N ALA A 147 8.08 7.42 14.67
CA ALA A 147 6.63 7.23 14.64
C ALA A 147 6.24 5.77 14.91
N ALA A 148 6.96 4.81 14.33
CA ALA A 148 6.74 3.39 14.58
C ALA A 148 6.96 3.05 16.07
N GLU A 149 8.03 3.56 16.70
CA GLU A 149 8.29 3.39 18.13
C GLU A 149 7.18 3.98 19.01
N MET A 150 6.72 5.21 18.70
CA MET A 150 5.60 5.84 19.42
C MET A 150 4.31 5.01 19.33
N LEU A 151 4.08 4.37 18.18
CA LEU A 151 2.97 3.46 17.95
C LEU A 151 3.19 2.07 18.56
N GLY A 152 4.36 1.77 19.13
CA GLY A 152 4.71 0.47 19.73
C GLY A 152 4.87 -0.61 18.67
N LEU A 153 5.31 -0.26 17.48
CA LEU A 153 5.57 -1.20 16.40
C LEU A 153 7.04 -1.64 16.41
N ASP A 154 7.27 -2.94 16.23
CA ASP A 154 8.64 -3.46 16.05
C ASP A 154 9.19 -3.00 14.69
N TRP A 155 10.17 -2.10 14.74
CA TRP A 155 10.85 -1.59 13.55
C TRP A 155 11.45 -2.70 12.67
N ASN A 156 11.91 -3.79 13.29
CA ASN A 156 12.50 -4.91 12.56
C ASN A 156 11.48 -5.76 11.80
N ALA A 157 10.19 -5.68 12.17
CA ALA A 157 9.10 -6.34 11.47
C ALA A 157 8.60 -5.58 10.23
N ARG A 158 9.23 -4.42 9.90
CA ARG A 158 8.84 -3.64 8.71
C ARG A 158 9.09 -4.39 7.41
N SER A 159 8.18 -4.21 6.46
CA SER A 159 8.32 -4.70 5.08
C SER A 159 8.51 -3.54 4.11
N LYS A 160 9.39 -3.71 3.13
CA LYS A 160 9.57 -2.80 1.98
C LYS A 160 8.77 -3.26 0.76
N LEU A 161 8.11 -4.41 0.85
CA LEU A 161 7.39 -5.01 -0.26
C LEU A 161 6.07 -4.27 -0.50
N SER A 162 5.73 -4.08 -1.76
CA SER A 162 4.40 -3.58 -2.12
C SER A 162 3.35 -4.67 -1.90
N TYR A 163 2.08 -4.28 -1.72
CA TYR A 163 0.97 -5.24 -1.59
C TYR A 163 0.89 -6.23 -2.75
N LEU A 164 1.20 -5.79 -3.97
CA LEU A 164 1.18 -6.69 -5.14
C LEU A 164 2.35 -7.67 -5.17
N VAL A 165 3.50 -7.32 -4.60
CA VAL A 165 4.61 -8.26 -4.40
C VAL A 165 4.23 -9.29 -3.34
N LEU A 166 3.67 -8.86 -2.19
CA LEU A 166 3.16 -9.77 -1.15
C LEU A 166 2.08 -10.70 -1.72
N PHE A 167 1.18 -10.18 -2.55
CA PHE A 167 0.16 -10.98 -3.22
C PHE A 167 0.77 -12.02 -4.17
N ALA A 168 1.78 -11.65 -4.95
CA ALA A 168 2.47 -12.59 -5.85
C ALA A 168 3.19 -13.70 -5.07
N GLU A 169 3.82 -13.36 -3.94
CA GLU A 169 4.45 -14.34 -3.04
C GLU A 169 3.42 -15.27 -2.39
N LEU A 170 2.32 -14.71 -1.89
CA LEU A 170 1.21 -15.46 -1.32
C LEU A 170 0.65 -16.49 -2.31
N LYS A 171 0.38 -16.06 -3.56
CA LYS A 171 -0.10 -16.97 -4.61
C LYS A 171 0.86 -18.13 -4.85
N ARG A 172 2.16 -17.84 -4.90
CA ARG A 172 3.19 -18.87 -5.10
C ARG A 172 3.27 -19.83 -3.92
N ASN A 173 3.20 -19.30 -2.68
CA ASN A 173 3.35 -20.08 -1.45
C ASN A 173 2.15 -21.03 -1.22
N LEU A 174 0.94 -20.57 -1.55
CA LEU A 174 -0.30 -21.32 -1.33
C LEU A 174 -0.87 -21.98 -2.60
N GLY A 175 -0.24 -21.79 -3.77
CA GLY A 175 -0.74 -22.35 -5.03
C GLY A 175 -2.06 -21.73 -5.49
N LEU A 176 -2.31 -20.44 -5.22
CA LEU A 176 -3.58 -19.78 -5.54
C LEU A 176 -3.65 -19.34 -6.99
N GLU A 177 -4.73 -19.70 -7.68
CA GLU A 177 -5.01 -19.31 -9.07
C GLU A 177 -5.95 -18.10 -9.18
N ILE A 178 -5.81 -17.13 -8.26
CA ILE A 178 -6.57 -15.88 -8.29
C ILE A 178 -5.78 -14.79 -9.02
N SER A 179 -6.47 -13.99 -9.86
CA SER A 179 -5.86 -12.93 -10.67
C SER A 179 -5.87 -11.57 -9.97
N ASP A 180 -6.92 -11.29 -9.22
CA ASP A 180 -7.19 -10.00 -8.60
C ASP A 180 -7.14 -10.09 -7.07
N LEU A 181 -6.74 -9.00 -6.41
CA LEU A 181 -6.65 -8.89 -4.97
C LEU A 181 -7.86 -8.09 -4.47
N THR A 182 -9.04 -8.72 -4.50
CA THR A 182 -10.30 -8.13 -4.06
C THR A 182 -10.87 -8.87 -2.86
N PHE A 183 -11.70 -8.22 -2.06
CA PHE A 183 -12.35 -8.86 -0.90
C PHE A 183 -13.18 -10.09 -1.31
N GLU A 184 -13.86 -10.01 -2.46
CA GLU A 184 -14.63 -11.13 -3.02
C GLU A 184 -13.73 -12.34 -3.32
N ALA A 185 -12.58 -12.13 -3.97
CA ALA A 185 -11.65 -13.21 -4.32
C ALA A 185 -11.03 -13.90 -3.10
N PHE A 186 -11.03 -13.23 -1.94
CA PHE A 186 -10.46 -13.74 -0.68
C PHE A 186 -11.52 -14.22 0.33
N GLU A 187 -12.83 -14.13 0.02
CA GLU A 187 -13.91 -14.39 0.96
C GLU A 187 -13.80 -15.76 1.68
N GLN A 188 -13.30 -16.79 0.97
CA GLN A 188 -13.15 -18.14 1.48
C GLN A 188 -11.73 -18.47 1.98
N LEU A 189 -10.80 -17.51 1.94
CA LEU A 189 -9.41 -17.73 2.31
C LEU A 189 -9.13 -17.19 3.72
N GLN A 190 -8.37 -17.95 4.50
CA GLN A 190 -7.83 -17.50 5.78
C GLN A 190 -6.32 -17.36 5.64
N ILE A 191 -5.85 -16.13 5.64
CA ILE A 191 -4.44 -15.80 5.43
C ILE A 191 -3.85 -15.30 6.75
N SER A 192 -2.64 -15.73 7.04
CA SER A 192 -1.87 -15.30 8.21
C SER A 192 -0.61 -14.53 7.79
N ALA A 193 0.00 -13.80 8.72
CA ALA A 193 1.29 -13.13 8.48
C ALA A 193 2.37 -14.09 7.95
N ARG A 194 2.37 -15.35 8.46
CA ARG A 194 3.33 -16.38 8.04
C ARG A 194 3.21 -16.73 6.56
N ASP A 195 1.99 -16.79 6.03
CA ASP A 195 1.74 -17.10 4.62
C ASP A 195 2.29 -16.01 3.69
N LEU A 196 2.38 -14.78 4.22
CA LEU A 196 2.99 -13.62 3.58
C LEU A 196 4.52 -13.51 3.83
N GLY A 197 5.09 -14.41 4.64
CA GLY A 197 6.49 -14.32 5.07
C GLY A 197 6.77 -13.14 6.01
N LEU A 198 5.75 -12.65 6.72
CA LEU A 198 5.83 -11.50 7.60
C LEU A 198 5.72 -11.89 9.07
N SER A 199 6.20 -11.01 9.94
CA SER A 199 5.92 -11.01 11.38
C SER A 199 5.00 -9.84 11.71
N ALA A 200 4.11 -10.04 12.69
CA ALA A 200 3.29 -8.93 13.18
C ALA A 200 4.15 -7.96 13.98
N ALA A 201 3.98 -6.67 13.71
CA ALA A 201 4.77 -5.61 14.34
C ALA A 201 4.18 -5.14 15.68
N ASP A 202 2.90 -5.38 15.92
CA ASP A 202 2.16 -5.02 17.13
C ASP A 202 2.22 -6.08 18.24
N SER A 203 3.17 -7.02 18.15
CA SER A 203 3.29 -8.15 19.06
C SER A 203 4.15 -7.85 20.31
N ILE A 204 4.62 -6.63 20.48
CA ILE A 204 5.44 -6.23 21.63
C ILE A 204 4.51 -5.96 22.81
N SER A 205 4.44 -6.92 23.69
CA SER A 205 3.78 -6.82 25.02
C SER A 205 4.68 -6.10 25.99
#